data_23afcce9c4073f5ce64e2fa2c925bb1a
#
_entry.id   23afcce9c4073f5ce64e2fa2c925bb1a
#
_cell.length_a   1.000
_cell.length_b   1.000
_cell.length_c   1.000
_cell.angle_alpha   90.00
_cell.angle_beta   90.00
_cell.angle_gamma   90.00
#
_symmetry.space_group_name_H-M   'P 1'
#
loop_
_entity.id
_entity.type
_entity.pdbx_description
1 polymer ?
#
loop_
_entity_poly.entity_id
_entity_poly.type
_entity_poly.pdbx_seq_one_letter_code
_entity_poly.pdbx_strand_id
1 'polypeptide(L)'
;MADQDARSGEDRRPTGIPVLRWEEPPEGPVLVLLDQTRLPAEEVELVCTDPAALVEAIRSLAVRGAPVLGIAGAYGVALAAVRGFEVEEAAAALAGARPTAVNLAVGVGRARAAHQDALARTGDTRQAAAAALSAARALHREDAEASARMAAHGLALLDELLPAGGHRVLTHCNTGSLVSGGEGTAFAVALAAHRSGRLRRLWVDETRPLLQGARLTAYEAARNDMAYTLLTDNAAGSLFAAGEVDAVLIGADRIAADGSVANKVGSYPLAVLARYHHVPFIVVAPVTTVDPDTPDGASIEVEQRPGYEVTEVTAPQVPVAGAGGGIPVAPLGTQAYNPAFDVTPPELVTAIVTEEGVVSPVTAEALAALCARSRQVTIS
;
A
#
# COMPACT_ATOMS: atom_id res chain seq x y z
N MET A 1 35.73 40.22 -0.67
CA MET A 1 35.30 40.72 0.62
C MET A 1 33.79 40.66 0.61
N ALA A 2 33.30 39.65 1.28
CA ALA A 2 32.20 39.54 2.21
C ALA A 2 30.87 39.95 1.56
N ASP A 3 29.83 39.17 1.51
CA ASP A 3 29.20 38.43 2.59
C ASP A 3 28.16 37.49 1.91
N GLN A 4 28.35 36.20 1.96
CA GLN A 4 27.37 35.19 1.58
C GLN A 4 27.48 34.06 2.58
N ASP A 5 27.09 34.34 3.81
CA ASP A 5 26.79 33.30 4.78
C ASP A 5 25.54 33.68 5.56
N ALA A 6 24.70 32.72 5.75
CA ALA A 6 23.50 32.68 6.59
C ALA A 6 22.19 32.57 5.80
N ARG A 7 21.97 31.43 5.17
CA ARG A 7 20.63 30.82 5.17
C ARG A 7 20.72 29.44 5.84
N SER A 8 20.87 29.51 7.13
CA SER A 8 20.72 28.39 8.03
C SER A 8 19.25 28.00 8.16
N GLY A 9 18.98 26.71 7.94
CA GLY A 9 18.01 25.90 8.64
C GLY A 9 16.72 26.55 9.09
N GLU A 10 15.69 26.36 8.29
CA GLU A 10 14.29 26.26 8.74
C GLU A 10 13.45 26.25 7.46
N ASP A 11 13.06 25.16 7.02
CA ASP A 11 11.79 24.73 6.42
C ASP A 11 11.98 23.38 5.72
N ARG A 12 12.36 22.35 6.46
CA ARG A 12 12.06 20.99 6.03
C ARG A 12 10.57 20.81 6.21
N ARG A 13 9.79 21.16 5.19
CA ARG A 13 8.41 20.73 5.10
C ARG A 13 8.40 19.24 5.35
N PRO A 14 7.45 18.71 6.16
CA PRO A 14 7.30 17.27 6.30
C PRO A 14 7.23 16.65 4.90
N THR A 15 8.06 15.67 4.62
CA THR A 15 8.29 15.08 3.31
C THR A 15 7.11 14.26 2.77
N GLY A 16 5.94 14.29 3.43
CA GLY A 16 4.73 13.60 3.00
C GLY A 16 3.47 14.40 3.30
N ILE A 17 2.57 14.50 2.31
CA ILE A 17 1.17 14.81 2.60
C ILE A 17 0.61 13.58 3.29
N PRO A 18 0.03 13.70 4.50
CA PRO A 18 -0.57 12.56 5.16
C PRO A 18 -1.72 12.03 4.31
N VAL A 19 -1.68 10.75 3.96
CA VAL A 19 -2.71 10.10 3.16
C VAL A 19 -4.08 10.17 3.82
N LEU A 20 -4.09 10.18 5.15
CA LEU A 20 -5.26 10.41 5.98
C LEU A 20 -4.88 11.05 7.32
N ARG A 21 -5.80 11.84 7.88
CA ARG A 21 -5.65 12.41 9.21
C ARG A 21 -7.00 12.66 9.87
N TRP A 22 -7.01 12.54 11.19
CA TRP A 22 -8.15 12.87 12.02
C TRP A 22 -8.08 14.33 12.43
N GLU A 23 -9.16 15.08 12.23
CA GLU A 23 -9.30 16.46 12.65
C GLU A 23 -10.55 16.65 13.52
N GLU A 24 -10.51 17.64 14.41
CA GLU A 24 -11.60 17.96 15.33
C GLU A 24 -12.00 19.44 15.19
N PRO A 25 -12.57 19.84 14.03
CA PRO A 25 -13.10 21.19 13.85
C PRO A 25 -14.33 21.43 14.73
N PRO A 26 -14.77 22.70 14.90
CA PRO A 26 -15.92 23.07 15.75
C PRO A 26 -17.23 22.33 15.39
N GLU A 27 -17.40 21.97 14.12
CA GLU A 27 -18.57 21.25 13.58
C GLU A 27 -18.55 19.74 13.93
N GLY A 28 -17.51 19.30 14.59
CA GLY A 28 -17.28 17.93 15.04
C GLY A 28 -16.21 17.17 14.24
N PRO A 29 -15.75 16.03 14.76
CA PRO A 29 -14.64 15.28 14.20
C PRO A 29 -14.85 14.83 12.76
N VAL A 30 -13.78 14.85 11.97
CA VAL A 30 -13.76 14.44 10.56
C VAL A 30 -12.53 13.59 10.26
N LEU A 31 -12.63 12.75 9.23
CA LEU A 31 -11.48 12.09 8.63
C LEU A 31 -11.17 12.77 7.29
N VAL A 32 -9.98 13.35 7.19
CA VAL A 32 -9.51 13.97 5.95
C VAL A 32 -8.63 13.00 5.21
N LEU A 33 -8.90 12.81 3.92
CA LEU A 33 -8.18 11.90 3.02
C LEU A 33 -7.56 12.68 1.87
N LEU A 34 -6.39 12.28 1.40
CA LEU A 34 -5.88 12.72 0.10
C LEU A 34 -6.54 11.89 -1.01
N ASP A 35 -7.25 12.54 -1.92
CA ASP A 35 -7.88 11.89 -3.06
C ASP A 35 -6.84 11.40 -4.09
N GLN A 36 -6.50 10.13 -4.02
CA GLN A 36 -5.50 9.53 -4.91
C GLN A 36 -5.98 9.42 -6.37
N THR A 37 -7.29 9.57 -6.63
CA THR A 37 -7.80 9.58 -8.02
C THR A 37 -7.42 10.85 -8.77
N ARG A 38 -7.13 11.92 -8.04
CA ARG A 38 -6.75 13.23 -8.60
C ARG A 38 -5.24 13.36 -8.84
N LEU A 39 -4.43 12.50 -8.18
CA LEU A 39 -2.98 12.50 -8.34
C LEU A 39 -2.55 11.98 -9.71
N PRO A 40 -1.44 12.46 -10.29
CA PRO A 40 -0.53 13.49 -9.75
C PRO A 40 -0.95 14.92 -10.08
N ALA A 41 -2.04 15.12 -10.82
CA ALA A 41 -2.42 16.41 -11.39
C ALA A 41 -2.81 17.44 -10.32
N GLU A 42 -3.54 16.99 -9.29
CA GLU A 42 -4.06 17.83 -8.22
C GLU A 42 -3.97 17.10 -6.89
N GLU A 43 -3.57 17.83 -5.85
CA GLU A 43 -3.63 17.38 -4.46
C GLU A 43 -4.95 17.89 -3.84
N VAL A 44 -5.96 17.03 -3.84
CA VAL A 44 -7.31 17.34 -3.35
C VAL A 44 -7.58 16.56 -2.07
N GLU A 45 -8.09 17.26 -1.07
CA GLU A 45 -8.50 16.65 0.19
C GLU A 45 -10.00 16.35 0.17
N LEU A 46 -10.37 15.14 0.58
CA LEU A 46 -11.74 14.72 0.83
C LEU A 46 -11.99 14.74 2.34
N VAL A 47 -13.01 15.46 2.75
CA VAL A 47 -13.43 15.54 4.15
C VAL A 47 -14.60 14.60 4.38
N CYS A 48 -14.37 13.47 5.05
CA CYS A 48 -15.40 12.52 5.43
C CYS A 48 -15.99 12.93 6.79
N THR A 49 -17.24 13.31 6.78
CA THR A 49 -18.02 13.69 7.98
C THR A 49 -18.87 12.55 8.52
N ASP A 50 -18.98 11.45 7.76
CA ASP A 50 -19.79 10.28 8.08
C ASP A 50 -19.18 9.02 7.45
N PRO A 51 -19.57 7.80 7.92
CA PRO A 51 -19.06 6.54 7.39
C PRO A 51 -19.40 6.30 5.91
N ALA A 52 -20.52 6.82 5.40
CA ALA A 52 -20.93 6.58 4.02
C ALA A 52 -19.99 7.31 3.04
N ALA A 53 -19.56 8.53 3.36
CA ALA A 53 -18.56 9.26 2.60
C ALA A 53 -17.23 8.48 2.52
N LEU A 54 -16.80 7.84 3.63
CA LEU A 54 -15.61 7.01 3.64
C LEU A 54 -15.78 5.72 2.81
N VAL A 55 -16.94 5.08 2.89
CA VAL A 55 -17.26 3.90 2.05
C VAL A 55 -17.14 4.25 0.58
N GLU A 56 -17.66 5.41 0.17
CA GLU A 56 -17.56 5.87 -1.23
C GLU A 56 -16.11 6.17 -1.61
N ALA A 57 -15.33 6.81 -0.73
CA ALA A 57 -13.90 7.06 -0.96
C ALA A 57 -13.10 5.76 -1.14
N ILE A 58 -13.45 4.69 -0.41
CA ILE A 58 -12.84 3.36 -0.56
C ILE A 58 -13.25 2.71 -1.90
N ARG A 59 -14.52 2.78 -2.27
CA ARG A 59 -15.04 2.17 -3.51
C ARG A 59 -14.51 2.86 -4.76
N SER A 60 -14.43 4.19 -4.74
CA SER A 60 -13.89 5.00 -5.84
C SER A 60 -12.36 4.96 -5.94
N LEU A 61 -11.67 4.29 -5.01
CA LEU A 61 -10.21 4.25 -4.91
C LEU A 61 -9.57 5.61 -4.59
N ALA A 62 -10.32 6.55 -4.04
CA ALA A 62 -9.77 7.80 -3.49
C ALA A 62 -8.79 7.52 -2.34
N VAL A 63 -9.05 6.47 -1.56
CA VAL A 63 -8.10 5.83 -0.65
C VAL A 63 -7.97 4.35 -1.03
N ARG A 64 -6.72 3.84 -1.16
CA ARG A 64 -6.43 2.49 -1.65
C ARG A 64 -5.10 1.97 -1.10
N GLY A 65 -4.91 0.64 -1.14
CA GLY A 65 -3.72 -0.06 -0.65
C GLY A 65 -3.98 -0.77 0.68
N ALA A 66 -3.40 -1.97 0.83
CA ALA A 66 -3.78 -2.87 1.91
C ALA A 66 -3.63 -2.27 3.32
N PRO A 67 -2.49 -1.69 3.73
CA PRO A 67 -2.35 -1.17 5.09
C PRO A 67 -3.25 0.02 5.37
N VAL A 68 -3.27 1.03 4.49
CA VAL A 68 -4.05 2.26 4.71
C VAL A 68 -5.56 2.01 4.75
N LEU A 69 -6.05 0.99 4.03
CA LEU A 69 -7.48 0.62 4.10
C LEU A 69 -7.85 0.13 5.51
N GLY A 70 -6.99 -0.62 6.16
CA GLY A 70 -7.20 -1.03 7.56
C GLY A 70 -7.27 0.17 8.50
N ILE A 71 -6.35 1.11 8.34
CA ILE A 71 -6.31 2.35 9.12
C ILE A 71 -7.56 3.19 8.87
N ALA A 72 -7.93 3.41 7.61
CA ALA A 72 -9.13 4.17 7.23
C ALA A 72 -10.41 3.51 7.78
N GLY A 73 -10.53 2.17 7.69
CA GLY A 73 -11.65 1.43 8.25
C GLY A 73 -11.76 1.59 9.77
N ALA A 74 -10.65 1.55 10.49
CA ALA A 74 -10.62 1.76 11.94
C ALA A 74 -11.06 3.18 12.31
N TYR A 75 -10.55 4.21 11.60
CA TYR A 75 -11.02 5.59 11.79
C TYR A 75 -12.49 5.77 11.40
N GLY A 76 -12.98 5.04 10.38
CA GLY A 76 -14.39 5.08 9.99
C GLY A 76 -15.33 4.58 11.08
N VAL A 77 -14.96 3.53 11.82
CA VAL A 77 -15.69 3.06 13.00
C VAL A 77 -15.64 4.11 14.12
N ALA A 78 -14.48 4.70 14.37
CA ALA A 78 -14.35 5.78 15.35
C ALA A 78 -15.21 7.00 14.98
N LEU A 79 -15.23 7.36 13.69
CA LEU A 79 -16.05 8.46 13.17
C LEU A 79 -17.55 8.20 13.40
N ALA A 80 -18.00 6.97 13.12
CA ALA A 80 -19.38 6.57 13.40
C ALA A 80 -19.72 6.76 14.87
N ALA A 81 -18.89 6.23 15.77
CA ALA A 81 -19.11 6.30 17.19
C ALA A 81 -19.15 7.74 17.74
N VAL A 82 -18.19 8.59 17.33
CA VAL A 82 -18.10 9.97 17.83
C VAL A 82 -19.22 10.85 17.26
N ARG A 83 -19.65 10.60 16.02
CA ARG A 83 -20.73 11.35 15.34
C ARG A 83 -22.14 10.82 15.67
N GLY A 84 -22.26 9.72 16.43
CA GLY A 84 -23.55 9.15 16.85
C GLY A 84 -24.26 8.33 15.79
N PHE A 85 -23.53 7.79 14.81
CA PHE A 85 -24.06 6.80 13.85
C PHE A 85 -24.10 5.40 14.49
N GLU A 86 -24.91 4.52 13.95
CA GLU A 86 -24.99 3.13 14.37
C GLU A 86 -23.68 2.39 14.02
N VAL A 87 -22.89 2.06 15.04
CA VAL A 87 -21.51 1.55 14.89
C VAL A 87 -21.49 0.20 14.17
N GLU A 88 -22.46 -0.67 14.45
CA GLU A 88 -22.53 -2.01 13.83
C GLU A 88 -22.86 -1.91 12.33
N GLU A 89 -23.78 -1.05 11.96
CA GLU A 89 -24.13 -0.78 10.56
C GLU A 89 -22.95 -0.17 9.80
N ALA A 90 -22.30 0.83 10.41
CA ALA A 90 -21.12 1.47 9.83
C ALA A 90 -19.96 0.48 9.65
N ALA A 91 -19.69 -0.36 10.66
CA ALA A 91 -18.65 -1.37 10.58
C ALA A 91 -18.93 -2.41 9.47
N ALA A 92 -20.18 -2.86 9.34
CA ALA A 92 -20.56 -3.79 8.28
C ALA A 92 -20.41 -3.15 6.87
N ALA A 93 -20.85 -1.90 6.71
CA ALA A 93 -20.73 -1.16 5.45
C ALA A 93 -19.26 -0.92 5.05
N LEU A 94 -18.42 -0.54 6.01
CA LEU A 94 -16.98 -0.31 5.80
C LEU A 94 -16.27 -1.62 5.42
N ALA A 95 -16.47 -2.70 6.18
CA ALA A 95 -15.86 -4.00 5.89
C ALA A 95 -16.30 -4.55 4.51
N GLY A 96 -17.56 -4.32 4.13
CA GLY A 96 -18.12 -4.71 2.84
C GLY A 96 -17.78 -3.77 1.67
N ALA A 97 -17.09 -2.65 1.91
CA ALA A 97 -16.76 -1.70 0.84
C ALA A 97 -15.82 -2.32 -0.21
N ARG A 98 -14.86 -3.18 0.23
CA ARG A 98 -13.98 -3.98 -0.62
C ARG A 98 -13.74 -5.36 0.02
N PRO A 99 -14.55 -6.37 -0.30
CA PRO A 99 -14.51 -7.69 0.35
C PRO A 99 -13.17 -8.42 0.21
N THR A 100 -12.42 -8.17 -0.86
CA THR A 100 -11.08 -8.75 -1.09
C THR A 100 -9.96 -8.11 -0.28
N ALA A 101 -10.21 -6.94 0.34
CA ALA A 101 -9.21 -6.20 1.13
C ALA A 101 -9.21 -6.68 2.59
N VAL A 102 -8.46 -7.74 2.89
CA VAL A 102 -8.38 -8.35 4.23
C VAL A 102 -8.09 -7.33 5.34
N ASN A 103 -7.12 -6.45 5.11
CA ASN A 103 -6.73 -5.44 6.11
C ASN A 103 -7.84 -4.46 6.46
N LEU A 104 -8.77 -4.17 5.52
CA LEU A 104 -9.93 -3.34 5.81
C LEU A 104 -10.81 -3.97 6.89
N ALA A 105 -11.15 -5.25 6.72
CA ALA A 105 -11.95 -5.98 7.70
C ALA A 105 -11.25 -6.11 9.06
N VAL A 106 -9.94 -6.33 9.06
CA VAL A 106 -9.12 -6.38 10.29
C VAL A 106 -9.15 -5.05 11.03
N GLY A 107 -8.91 -3.93 10.36
CA GLY A 107 -8.93 -2.60 10.97
C GLY A 107 -10.29 -2.22 11.54
N VAL A 108 -11.36 -2.45 10.75
CA VAL A 108 -12.75 -2.27 11.19
C VAL A 108 -13.04 -3.13 12.42
N GLY A 109 -12.69 -4.42 12.38
CA GLY A 109 -12.90 -5.36 13.48
C GLY A 109 -12.22 -4.94 14.77
N ARG A 110 -10.97 -4.45 14.68
CA ARG A 110 -10.20 -3.98 15.85
C ARG A 110 -10.84 -2.77 16.53
N ALA A 111 -11.23 -1.75 15.76
CA ALA A 111 -11.87 -0.56 16.32
C ALA A 111 -13.27 -0.86 16.88
N ARG A 112 -14.04 -1.74 16.19
CA ARG A 112 -15.34 -2.21 16.64
C ARG A 112 -15.23 -2.98 17.96
N ALA A 113 -14.30 -3.91 18.09
CA ALA A 113 -14.08 -4.65 19.32
C ALA A 113 -13.74 -3.72 20.48
N ALA A 114 -12.83 -2.76 20.29
CA ALA A 114 -12.48 -1.76 21.30
C ALA A 114 -13.69 -0.93 21.75
N HIS A 115 -14.56 -0.53 20.81
CA HIS A 115 -15.82 0.14 21.11
C HIS A 115 -16.76 -0.73 21.96
N GLN A 116 -17.01 -1.98 21.52
CA GLN A 116 -17.91 -2.91 22.20
C GLN A 116 -17.43 -3.23 23.62
N ASP A 117 -16.14 -3.52 23.80
CA ASP A 117 -15.55 -3.82 25.10
C ASP A 117 -15.65 -2.63 26.07
N ALA A 118 -15.42 -1.41 25.60
CA ALA A 118 -15.56 -0.23 26.43
C ALA A 118 -17.02 0.03 26.79
N LEU A 119 -17.96 -0.12 25.86
CA LEU A 119 -19.38 0.05 26.09
C LEU A 119 -19.91 -0.98 27.10
N ALA A 120 -19.51 -2.24 26.96
CA ALA A 120 -19.92 -3.32 27.87
C ALA A 120 -19.42 -3.10 29.31
N ARG A 121 -18.21 -2.52 29.48
CA ARG A 121 -17.63 -2.25 30.79
C ARG A 121 -18.22 -1.02 31.48
N THR A 122 -18.52 0.02 30.73
CA THR A 122 -18.82 1.34 31.30
C THR A 122 -20.27 1.78 31.11
N GLY A 123 -20.97 1.26 30.12
CA GLY A 123 -22.27 1.76 29.67
C GLY A 123 -22.23 3.18 29.06
N ASP A 124 -21.03 3.75 28.87
CA ASP A 124 -20.83 5.12 28.42
C ASP A 124 -20.39 5.15 26.94
N THR A 125 -21.25 5.69 26.09
CA THR A 125 -21.01 5.80 24.64
C THR A 125 -19.83 6.71 24.30
N ARG A 126 -19.53 7.73 25.12
CA ARG A 126 -18.36 8.60 24.91
C ARG A 126 -17.06 7.85 25.18
N GLN A 127 -17.02 7.05 26.24
CA GLN A 127 -15.85 6.21 26.52
C GLN A 127 -15.67 5.14 25.46
N ALA A 128 -16.75 4.55 24.95
CA ALA A 128 -16.71 3.61 23.85
C ALA A 128 -16.18 4.25 22.55
N ALA A 129 -16.65 5.44 22.21
CA ALA A 129 -16.14 6.19 21.05
C ALA A 129 -14.65 6.56 21.18
N ALA A 130 -14.23 6.99 22.39
CA ALA A 130 -12.82 7.26 22.65
C ALA A 130 -11.94 6.01 22.54
N ALA A 131 -12.45 4.83 22.94
CA ALA A 131 -11.74 3.56 22.79
C ALA A 131 -11.55 3.17 21.32
N ALA A 132 -12.59 3.33 20.48
CA ALA A 132 -12.50 3.10 19.03
C ALA A 132 -11.45 4.03 18.39
N LEU A 133 -11.46 5.33 18.72
CA LEU A 133 -10.48 6.29 18.20
C LEU A 133 -9.06 5.96 18.68
N SER A 134 -8.91 5.54 19.93
CA SER A 134 -7.61 5.12 20.47
C SER A 134 -7.07 3.90 19.71
N ALA A 135 -7.93 2.92 19.40
CA ALA A 135 -7.58 1.74 18.62
C ALA A 135 -7.18 2.11 17.18
N ALA A 136 -7.89 3.05 16.53
CA ALA A 136 -7.53 3.54 15.20
C ALA A 136 -6.19 4.26 15.19
N ARG A 137 -5.94 5.15 16.17
CA ARG A 137 -4.65 5.83 16.34
C ARG A 137 -3.50 4.87 16.65
N ALA A 138 -3.76 3.80 17.42
CA ALA A 138 -2.78 2.76 17.70
C ALA A 138 -2.41 2.02 16.42
N LEU A 139 -3.40 1.55 15.65
CA LEU A 139 -3.18 0.88 14.36
C LEU A 139 -2.35 1.74 13.39
N HIS A 140 -2.64 3.04 13.33
CA HIS A 140 -1.90 3.97 12.48
C HIS A 140 -0.41 4.09 12.90
N ARG A 141 -0.13 4.20 14.21
CA ARG A 141 1.25 4.24 14.70
C ARG A 141 1.98 2.92 14.49
N GLU A 142 1.32 1.80 14.76
CA GLU A 142 1.88 0.46 14.55
C GLU A 142 2.29 0.23 13.09
N ASP A 143 1.45 0.69 12.14
CA ASP A 143 1.76 0.59 10.71
C ASP A 143 2.97 1.47 10.35
N ALA A 144 3.06 2.70 10.87
CA ALA A 144 4.22 3.56 10.65
C ALA A 144 5.52 2.94 11.20
N GLU A 145 5.45 2.33 12.39
CA GLU A 145 6.58 1.64 13.00
C GLU A 145 6.94 0.36 12.22
N ALA A 146 5.95 -0.39 11.74
CA ALA A 146 6.15 -1.55 10.89
C ALA A 146 6.83 -1.17 9.58
N SER A 147 6.39 -0.08 8.94
CA SER A 147 7.00 0.49 7.74
C SER A 147 8.50 0.78 7.96
N ALA A 148 8.85 1.44 9.06
CA ALA A 148 10.25 1.75 9.38
C ALA A 148 11.09 0.47 9.60
N ARG A 149 10.54 -0.56 10.27
CA ARG A 149 11.23 -1.84 10.47
C ARG A 149 11.41 -2.60 9.15
N MET A 150 10.37 -2.65 8.29
CA MET A 150 10.48 -3.24 6.95
C MET A 150 11.55 -2.54 6.11
N ALA A 151 11.61 -1.21 6.15
CA ALA A 151 12.64 -0.44 5.45
C ALA A 151 14.06 -0.82 5.93
N ALA A 152 14.27 -0.96 7.24
CA ALA A 152 15.55 -1.36 7.81
C ALA A 152 15.94 -2.80 7.41
N HIS A 153 15.02 -3.76 7.55
CA HIS A 153 15.26 -5.16 7.18
C HIS A 153 15.51 -5.31 5.67
N GLY A 154 14.72 -4.62 4.83
CA GLY A 154 14.89 -4.66 3.39
C GLY A 154 16.20 -4.02 2.93
N LEU A 155 16.62 -2.91 3.53
CA LEU A 155 17.92 -2.28 3.24
C LEU A 155 19.08 -3.20 3.62
N ALA A 156 19.02 -3.85 4.79
CA ALA A 156 20.04 -4.80 5.22
C ALA A 156 20.12 -6.00 4.27
N LEU A 157 18.97 -6.53 3.80
CA LEU A 157 18.94 -7.59 2.81
C LEU A 157 19.55 -7.15 1.46
N LEU A 158 19.24 -5.93 1.00
CA LEU A 158 19.84 -5.40 -0.24
C LEU A 158 21.35 -5.28 -0.10
N ASP A 159 21.87 -4.85 1.06
CA ASP A 159 23.30 -4.75 1.33
C ASP A 159 24.00 -6.12 1.35
N GLU A 160 23.31 -7.16 1.83
CA GLU A 160 23.80 -8.53 1.80
C GLU A 160 23.83 -9.10 0.37
N LEU A 161 22.75 -8.93 -0.38
CA LEU A 161 22.63 -9.47 -1.74
C LEU A 161 23.45 -8.71 -2.78
N LEU A 162 23.63 -7.40 -2.57
CA LEU A 162 24.22 -6.46 -3.53
C LEU A 162 25.26 -5.56 -2.84
N PRO A 163 26.36 -6.10 -2.35
CA PRO A 163 27.31 -5.37 -1.47
C PRO A 163 28.02 -4.21 -2.16
N ALA A 164 28.04 -4.15 -3.49
CA ALA A 164 28.70 -3.06 -4.23
C ALA A 164 27.98 -1.70 -4.09
N GLY A 165 26.71 -1.68 -3.66
CA GLY A 165 25.89 -0.47 -3.63
C GLY A 165 25.57 0.09 -5.03
N GLY A 166 24.94 1.25 -5.10
CA GLY A 166 24.57 1.87 -6.38
C GLY A 166 23.46 1.09 -7.10
N HIS A 167 22.49 0.61 -6.33
CA HIS A 167 21.44 -0.27 -6.79
C HIS A 167 20.50 0.38 -7.82
N ARG A 168 20.16 -0.36 -8.87
CA ARG A 168 19.11 -0.04 -9.84
C ARG A 168 17.93 -0.96 -9.54
N VAL A 169 16.95 -0.42 -8.84
CA VAL A 169 15.79 -1.15 -8.32
C VAL A 169 14.61 -0.96 -9.25
N LEU A 170 13.95 -2.05 -9.64
CA LEU A 170 12.66 -2.03 -10.33
C LEU A 170 11.53 -2.21 -9.32
N THR A 171 10.48 -1.40 -9.44
CA THR A 171 9.27 -1.54 -8.64
C THR A 171 8.02 -1.50 -9.49
N HIS A 172 6.95 -2.11 -8.98
CA HIS A 172 5.66 -2.23 -9.64
C HIS A 172 4.53 -1.79 -8.72
N CYS A 173 3.48 -1.18 -9.25
CA CYS A 173 2.36 -0.60 -8.53
C CYS A 173 2.80 0.58 -7.64
N ASN A 174 2.05 0.83 -6.57
CA ASN A 174 2.39 1.84 -5.57
C ASN A 174 2.40 1.22 -4.19
N THR A 175 3.51 1.37 -3.48
CA THR A 175 3.81 0.78 -2.19
C THR A 175 4.43 1.78 -1.21
N GLY A 176 4.22 3.07 -1.46
CA GLY A 176 4.77 4.16 -0.64
C GLY A 176 3.83 4.65 0.46
N SER A 177 4.01 5.89 0.88
CA SER A 177 3.24 6.52 1.96
C SER A 177 1.74 6.64 1.62
N LEU A 178 1.39 6.67 0.34
CA LEU A 178 -0.01 6.74 -0.10
C LEU A 178 -0.82 5.47 0.24
N VAL A 179 -0.17 4.36 0.62
CA VAL A 179 -0.83 3.10 0.98
C VAL A 179 -0.55 2.66 2.41
N SER A 180 0.06 3.50 3.23
CA SER A 180 0.53 3.18 4.58
C SER A 180 0.30 4.34 5.54
N GLY A 181 0.39 4.08 6.83
CA GLY A 181 0.50 5.10 7.87
C GLY A 181 1.92 5.63 8.05
N GLY A 182 2.91 4.99 7.37
CA GLY A 182 4.32 5.35 7.36
C GLY A 182 4.83 5.67 5.94
N GLU A 183 6.03 5.23 5.61
CA GLU A 183 6.67 5.48 4.31
C GLU A 183 6.36 4.37 3.28
N GLY A 184 5.51 3.42 3.64
CA GLY A 184 5.10 2.31 2.78
C GLY A 184 5.81 0.99 3.09
N THR A 185 5.87 0.12 2.09
CA THR A 185 6.51 -1.20 2.16
C THR A 185 7.72 -1.26 1.23
N ALA A 186 7.59 -1.77 0.01
CA ALA A 186 8.71 -1.85 -0.94
C ALA A 186 9.31 -0.47 -1.29
N PHE A 187 8.48 0.56 -1.40
CA PHE A 187 8.97 1.91 -1.63
C PHE A 187 9.76 2.44 -0.43
N ALA A 188 9.38 2.09 0.81
CA ALA A 188 10.12 2.50 2.00
C ALA A 188 11.55 1.92 2.01
N VAL A 189 11.75 0.69 1.51
CA VAL A 189 13.08 0.09 1.32
C VAL A 189 13.88 0.87 0.26
N ALA A 190 13.27 1.17 -0.88
CA ALA A 190 13.91 1.97 -1.93
C ALA A 190 14.27 3.38 -1.45
N LEU A 191 13.40 4.00 -0.65
CA LEU A 191 13.62 5.32 -0.05
C LEU A 191 14.75 5.29 0.99
N ALA A 192 14.83 4.24 1.81
CA ALA A 192 15.94 4.04 2.74
C ALA A 192 17.28 3.86 1.99
N ALA A 193 17.28 3.10 0.89
CA ALA A 193 18.44 2.96 0.02
C ALA A 193 18.84 4.29 -0.63
N HIS A 194 17.87 5.12 -1.03
CA HIS A 194 18.12 6.47 -1.54
C HIS A 194 18.77 7.37 -0.47
N ARG A 195 18.19 7.46 0.71
CA ARG A 195 18.68 8.30 1.80
C ARG A 195 20.07 7.90 2.29
N SER A 196 20.42 6.62 2.18
CA SER A 196 21.77 6.10 2.49
C SER A 196 22.76 6.23 1.33
N GLY A 197 22.35 6.82 0.20
CA GLY A 197 23.20 6.98 -0.99
C GLY A 197 23.48 5.68 -1.75
N ARG A 198 22.70 4.62 -1.49
CA ARG A 198 22.85 3.29 -2.10
C ARG A 198 21.99 3.08 -3.35
N LEU A 199 20.93 3.87 -3.53
CA LEU A 199 20.09 3.82 -4.72
C LEU A 199 20.68 4.68 -5.83
N ARG A 200 21.03 4.04 -6.95
CA ARG A 200 21.44 4.73 -8.18
C ARG A 200 20.25 5.15 -9.02
N ARG A 201 19.23 4.30 -9.11
CA ARG A 201 18.02 4.54 -9.90
C ARG A 201 16.86 3.69 -9.42
N LEU A 202 15.67 4.29 -9.40
CA LEU A 202 14.40 3.59 -9.28
C LEU A 202 13.74 3.50 -10.65
N TRP A 203 13.60 2.28 -11.18
CA TRP A 203 12.79 1.99 -12.34
C TRP A 203 11.34 1.79 -11.88
N VAL A 204 10.42 2.51 -12.47
CA VAL A 204 9.00 2.50 -12.08
C VAL A 204 8.17 2.01 -13.25
N ASP A 205 7.58 0.82 -13.13
CA ASP A 205 6.57 0.36 -14.08
C ASP A 205 5.34 1.26 -14.02
N GLU A 206 4.77 1.63 -15.16
CA GLU A 206 3.53 2.44 -15.20
C GLU A 206 2.36 1.76 -14.50
N THR A 207 2.33 0.43 -14.50
CA THR A 207 1.33 -0.45 -13.86
C THR A 207 -0.06 -0.29 -14.47
N ARG A 208 -0.25 -0.89 -15.65
CA ARG A 208 -1.58 -1.00 -16.25
C ARG A 208 -2.51 -1.86 -15.39
N PRO A 209 -3.87 -1.68 -15.45
CA PRO A 209 -4.57 -0.64 -16.22
C PRO A 209 -4.67 0.72 -15.52
N LEU A 210 -4.61 0.78 -14.15
CA LEU A 210 -4.92 1.99 -13.36
C LEU A 210 -3.73 2.93 -13.16
N LEU A 211 -2.57 2.60 -13.70
CA LEU A 211 -1.36 3.44 -13.74
C LEU A 211 -0.86 3.88 -12.36
N GLN A 212 -0.93 2.99 -11.34
CA GLN A 212 -0.49 3.32 -9.98
C GLN A 212 1.00 3.66 -9.91
N GLY A 213 1.83 3.01 -10.74
CA GLY A 213 3.25 3.36 -10.84
C GLY A 213 3.45 4.73 -11.43
N ALA A 214 2.82 5.00 -12.58
CA ALA A 214 2.95 6.30 -13.27
C ALA A 214 2.38 7.45 -12.46
N ARG A 215 1.21 7.25 -11.85
CA ARG A 215 0.47 8.33 -11.17
C ARG A 215 0.92 8.57 -9.74
N LEU A 216 1.27 7.52 -9.02
CA LEU A 216 1.48 7.56 -7.57
C LEU A 216 2.93 7.31 -7.19
N THR A 217 3.57 6.23 -7.67
CA THR A 217 4.97 5.93 -7.31
C THR A 217 5.94 6.95 -7.89
N ALA A 218 5.75 7.37 -9.14
CA ALA A 218 6.56 8.43 -9.73
C ALA A 218 6.36 9.77 -9.00
N TYR A 219 5.12 10.08 -8.57
CA TYR A 219 4.82 11.25 -7.76
C TYR A 219 5.55 11.22 -6.42
N GLU A 220 5.53 10.09 -5.69
CA GLU A 220 6.24 9.95 -4.42
C GLU A 220 7.76 10.01 -4.60
N ALA A 221 8.29 9.38 -5.67
CA ALA A 221 9.72 9.44 -5.99
C ALA A 221 10.19 10.87 -6.29
N ALA A 222 9.39 11.64 -7.05
CA ALA A 222 9.67 13.05 -7.33
C ALA A 222 9.66 13.91 -6.06
N ARG A 223 8.71 13.69 -5.15
CA ARG A 223 8.62 14.44 -3.88
C ARG A 223 9.77 14.14 -2.91
N ASN A 224 10.42 13.00 -3.07
CA ASN A 224 11.57 12.59 -2.26
C ASN A 224 12.92 12.82 -2.98
N ASP A 225 12.93 13.57 -4.08
CA ASP A 225 14.13 13.88 -4.88
C ASP A 225 14.92 12.62 -5.31
N MET A 226 14.21 11.50 -5.50
CA MET A 226 14.81 10.24 -5.93
C MET A 226 15.15 10.28 -7.43
N ALA A 227 16.28 9.68 -7.80
CA ALA A 227 16.58 9.42 -9.21
C ALA A 227 15.68 8.27 -9.71
N TYR A 228 14.62 8.57 -10.46
CA TYR A 228 13.70 7.58 -10.99
C TYR A 228 13.50 7.72 -12.50
N THR A 229 13.00 6.66 -13.13
CA THR A 229 12.58 6.65 -14.53
C THR A 229 11.32 5.80 -14.66
N LEU A 230 10.30 6.38 -15.25
CA LEU A 230 9.06 5.71 -15.60
C LEU A 230 9.23 4.91 -16.89
N LEU A 231 8.64 3.72 -16.95
CA LEU A 231 8.63 2.87 -18.14
C LEU A 231 7.25 2.23 -18.34
N THR A 232 6.96 1.84 -19.58
CA THR A 232 5.82 0.96 -19.84
C THR A 232 6.10 -0.43 -19.26
N ASP A 233 5.08 -1.13 -18.75
CA ASP A 233 5.27 -2.43 -18.08
C ASP A 233 6.07 -3.43 -18.92
N ASN A 234 5.81 -3.50 -20.24
CA ASN A 234 6.52 -4.42 -21.13
C ASN A 234 7.99 -4.04 -21.39
N ALA A 235 8.39 -2.78 -21.13
CA ALA A 235 9.77 -2.34 -21.31
C ALA A 235 10.71 -2.90 -20.23
N ALA A 236 10.17 -3.40 -19.10
CA ALA A 236 10.95 -4.06 -18.05
C ALA A 236 11.81 -5.18 -18.61
N GLY A 237 11.28 -6.00 -19.55
CA GLY A 237 12.03 -7.06 -20.22
C GLY A 237 13.32 -6.58 -20.90
N SER A 238 13.31 -5.41 -21.52
CA SER A 238 14.50 -4.84 -22.17
C SER A 238 15.56 -4.39 -21.15
N LEU A 239 15.14 -3.90 -19.97
CA LEU A 239 16.05 -3.52 -18.88
C LEU A 239 16.73 -4.76 -18.29
N PHE A 240 16.00 -5.84 -18.06
CA PHE A 240 16.58 -7.11 -17.64
C PHE A 240 17.60 -7.65 -18.67
N ALA A 241 17.24 -7.65 -19.95
CA ALA A 241 18.13 -8.10 -21.02
C ALA A 241 19.40 -7.25 -21.13
N ALA A 242 19.32 -5.94 -20.84
CA ALA A 242 20.45 -5.03 -20.81
C ALA A 242 21.28 -5.09 -19.51
N GLY A 243 20.86 -5.90 -18.51
CA GLY A 243 21.52 -5.94 -17.20
C GLY A 243 21.39 -4.64 -16.39
N GLU A 244 20.28 -3.92 -16.58
CA GLU A 244 20.02 -2.62 -15.95
C GLU A 244 19.15 -2.72 -14.68
N VAL A 245 18.82 -3.93 -14.22
CA VAL A 245 18.06 -4.20 -13.00
C VAL A 245 18.91 -5.04 -12.04
N ASP A 246 19.14 -4.55 -10.84
CA ASP A 246 19.91 -5.23 -9.80
C ASP A 246 19.01 -5.94 -8.78
N ALA A 247 17.81 -5.40 -8.54
CA ALA A 247 16.78 -6.03 -7.70
C ALA A 247 15.38 -5.59 -8.13
N VAL A 248 14.39 -6.44 -7.85
CA VAL A 248 12.97 -6.09 -7.92
C VAL A 248 12.42 -6.00 -6.51
N LEU A 249 11.74 -4.89 -6.19
CA LEU A 249 11.03 -4.68 -4.94
C LEU A 249 9.55 -4.46 -5.22
N ILE A 250 8.69 -5.34 -4.72
CA ILE A 250 7.22 -5.19 -4.81
C ILE A 250 6.56 -5.33 -3.44
N GLY A 251 5.33 -4.87 -3.33
CA GLY A 251 4.45 -5.17 -2.20
C GLY A 251 3.73 -6.51 -2.36
N ALA A 252 2.72 -6.73 -1.50
CA ALA A 252 1.78 -7.81 -1.63
C ALA A 252 0.38 -7.36 -1.19
N ASP A 253 -0.65 -7.87 -1.87
CA ASP A 253 -2.04 -7.72 -1.45
C ASP A 253 -2.47 -8.90 -0.55
N ARG A 254 -1.91 -10.11 -0.78
CA ARG A 254 -2.07 -11.30 0.06
C ARG A 254 -0.88 -12.23 -0.13
N ILE A 255 -0.47 -12.89 0.94
CA ILE A 255 0.55 -13.95 0.95
C ILE A 255 -0.11 -15.20 1.53
N ALA A 256 -0.16 -16.28 0.75
CA ALA A 256 -0.70 -17.56 1.20
C ALA A 256 0.26 -18.28 2.17
N ALA A 257 -0.24 -19.30 2.86
CA ALA A 257 0.54 -20.06 3.85
C ALA A 257 1.77 -20.74 3.26
N ASP A 258 1.74 -21.12 1.97
CA ASP A 258 2.88 -21.70 1.24
C ASP A 258 3.93 -20.66 0.81
N GLY A 259 3.63 -19.35 0.97
CA GLY A 259 4.46 -18.25 0.53
C GLY A 259 4.16 -17.74 -0.89
N SER A 260 3.13 -18.26 -1.56
CA SER A 260 2.61 -17.68 -2.81
C SER A 260 2.10 -16.26 -2.58
N VAL A 261 2.41 -15.35 -3.50
CA VAL A 261 2.14 -13.92 -3.37
C VAL A 261 1.15 -13.44 -4.42
N ALA A 262 -0.03 -13.00 -4.00
CA ALA A 262 -0.92 -12.21 -4.84
C ALA A 262 -0.54 -10.73 -4.74
N ASN A 263 -0.29 -10.10 -5.88
CA ASN A 263 -0.01 -8.68 -5.98
C ASN A 263 -0.54 -8.13 -7.29
N LYS A 264 -0.48 -6.81 -7.46
CA LYS A 264 -0.96 -6.14 -8.67
C LYS A 264 -0.49 -6.87 -9.94
N VAL A 265 -1.45 -7.12 -10.86
CA VAL A 265 -1.19 -7.78 -12.14
C VAL A 265 0.04 -7.18 -12.84
N GLY A 266 0.95 -8.03 -13.31
CA GLY A 266 2.27 -7.67 -13.80
C GLY A 266 3.42 -8.11 -12.87
N SER A 267 3.13 -8.50 -11.63
CA SER A 267 4.14 -9.00 -10.69
C SER A 267 4.70 -10.36 -11.09
N TYR A 268 3.84 -11.28 -11.53
CA TYR A 268 4.27 -12.61 -11.99
C TYR A 268 5.26 -12.57 -13.17
N PRO A 269 5.00 -11.86 -14.28
CA PRO A 269 5.98 -11.76 -15.37
C PRO A 269 7.30 -11.11 -14.92
N LEU A 270 7.30 -10.14 -13.99
CA LEU A 270 8.53 -9.59 -13.42
C LEU A 270 9.31 -10.64 -12.63
N ALA A 271 8.64 -11.48 -11.84
CA ALA A 271 9.29 -12.56 -11.09
C ALA A 271 9.92 -13.61 -12.03
N VAL A 272 9.24 -13.95 -13.15
CA VAL A 272 9.77 -14.82 -14.18
C VAL A 272 11.03 -14.22 -14.84
N LEU A 273 10.98 -12.94 -15.21
CA LEU A 273 12.13 -12.22 -15.76
C LEU A 273 13.28 -12.15 -14.76
N ALA A 274 13.01 -11.81 -13.50
CA ALA A 274 14.00 -11.76 -12.45
C ALA A 274 14.69 -13.12 -12.27
N ARG A 275 13.91 -14.20 -12.22
CA ARG A 275 14.43 -15.58 -12.14
C ARG A 275 15.33 -15.93 -13.31
N TYR A 276 14.89 -15.63 -14.56
CA TYR A 276 15.65 -15.90 -15.77
C TYR A 276 16.98 -15.14 -15.82
N HIS A 277 16.99 -13.89 -15.34
CA HIS A 277 18.18 -13.02 -15.34
C HIS A 277 18.98 -13.06 -14.03
N HIS A 278 18.65 -13.96 -13.10
CA HIS A 278 19.32 -14.12 -11.80
C HIS A 278 19.30 -12.84 -10.94
N VAL A 279 18.24 -12.04 -11.06
CA VAL A 279 18.00 -10.85 -10.27
C VAL A 279 17.12 -11.22 -9.05
N PRO A 280 17.45 -10.79 -7.83
CA PRO A 280 16.61 -11.03 -6.67
C PRO A 280 15.24 -10.35 -6.81
N PHE A 281 14.18 -11.13 -6.57
CA PHE A 281 12.79 -10.68 -6.52
C PHE A 281 12.32 -10.69 -5.06
N ILE A 282 12.14 -9.52 -4.48
CA ILE A 282 11.91 -9.31 -3.05
C ILE A 282 10.51 -8.74 -2.85
N VAL A 283 9.75 -9.39 -1.99
CA VAL A 283 8.40 -8.95 -1.58
C VAL A 283 8.50 -8.29 -0.21
N VAL A 284 7.91 -7.11 -0.05
CA VAL A 284 7.90 -6.34 1.22
C VAL A 284 6.46 -6.08 1.63
N ALA A 285 6.04 -6.68 2.72
CA ALA A 285 4.67 -6.57 3.23
C ALA A 285 4.62 -6.82 4.74
N PRO A 286 3.69 -6.20 5.49
CA PRO A 286 3.54 -6.48 6.90
C PRO A 286 3.03 -7.92 7.13
N VAL A 287 3.33 -8.48 8.30
CA VAL A 287 2.89 -9.85 8.69
C VAL A 287 1.37 -10.01 8.57
N THR A 288 0.62 -8.94 8.75
CA THR A 288 -0.85 -8.95 8.59
C THR A 288 -1.32 -9.24 7.17
N THR A 289 -0.43 -9.15 6.18
CA THR A 289 -0.72 -9.54 4.78
C THR A 289 -0.62 -11.05 4.57
N VAL A 290 0.03 -11.77 5.49
CA VAL A 290 0.08 -13.24 5.45
C VAL A 290 -1.25 -13.79 5.93
N ASP A 291 -1.89 -14.56 5.07
CA ASP A 291 -3.17 -15.23 5.32
C ASP A 291 -2.93 -16.74 5.56
N PRO A 292 -2.88 -17.17 6.82
CA PRO A 292 -2.63 -18.58 7.15
C PRO A 292 -3.80 -19.51 6.80
N ASP A 293 -5.00 -18.95 6.55
CA ASP A 293 -6.20 -19.71 6.20
C ASP A 293 -6.28 -19.99 4.67
N THR A 294 -5.46 -19.32 3.88
CA THR A 294 -5.29 -19.58 2.45
C THR A 294 -4.07 -20.49 2.27
N PRO A 295 -4.25 -21.78 1.94
CA PRO A 295 -3.15 -22.77 1.99
C PRO A 295 -2.09 -22.55 0.92
N ASP A 296 -2.49 -22.12 -0.28
CA ASP A 296 -1.62 -22.01 -1.45
C ASP A 296 -2.10 -20.93 -2.44
N GLY A 297 -1.27 -20.66 -3.45
CA GLY A 297 -1.56 -19.66 -4.47
C GLY A 297 -2.80 -19.98 -5.33
N ALA A 298 -3.14 -21.26 -5.53
CA ALA A 298 -4.32 -21.64 -6.31
C ALA A 298 -5.63 -21.36 -5.55
N SER A 299 -5.56 -21.27 -4.24
CA SER A 299 -6.68 -20.97 -3.36
C SER A 299 -6.96 -19.46 -3.23
N ILE A 300 -6.09 -18.61 -3.79
CA ILE A 300 -6.29 -17.16 -3.78
C ILE A 300 -7.34 -16.76 -4.82
N GLU A 301 -8.45 -16.18 -4.37
CA GLU A 301 -9.44 -15.61 -5.26
C GLU A 301 -8.95 -14.30 -5.86
N VAL A 302 -8.92 -14.25 -7.21
CA VAL A 302 -8.49 -13.06 -7.96
C VAL A 302 -9.69 -12.25 -8.42
N GLU A 303 -9.79 -11.01 -7.94
CA GLU A 303 -10.82 -10.05 -8.34
C GLU A 303 -10.76 -9.77 -9.84
N GLN A 304 -11.89 -9.94 -10.53
CA GLN A 304 -12.07 -9.53 -11.92
C GLN A 304 -12.69 -8.13 -11.97
N ARG A 305 -12.04 -7.22 -12.65
CA ARG A 305 -12.43 -5.82 -12.69
C ARG A 305 -13.10 -5.44 -14.01
N PRO A 306 -13.84 -4.32 -14.05
CA PRO A 306 -14.51 -3.87 -15.27
C PRO A 306 -13.53 -3.70 -16.45
N GLY A 307 -13.94 -4.18 -17.64
CA GLY A 307 -13.10 -4.15 -18.84
C GLY A 307 -12.76 -2.73 -19.33
N TYR A 308 -13.59 -1.73 -19.02
CA TYR A 308 -13.33 -0.35 -19.41
C TYR A 308 -12.02 0.20 -18.81
N GLU A 309 -11.56 -0.29 -17.66
CA GLU A 309 -10.26 0.09 -17.11
C GLU A 309 -9.10 -0.26 -18.06
N VAL A 310 -9.25 -1.31 -18.87
CA VAL A 310 -8.27 -1.71 -19.89
C VAL A 310 -8.46 -0.95 -21.19
N THR A 311 -9.72 -0.80 -21.63
CA THR A 311 -10.06 -0.20 -22.94
C THR A 311 -10.10 1.32 -22.93
N GLU A 312 -9.98 1.94 -21.75
CA GLU A 312 -9.93 3.38 -21.58
C GLU A 312 -8.73 3.80 -20.73
N VAL A 313 -8.27 5.04 -20.90
CA VAL A 313 -7.30 5.66 -20.01
C VAL A 313 -7.97 6.83 -19.32
N THR A 314 -7.98 6.81 -17.99
CA THR A 314 -8.55 7.89 -17.19
C THR A 314 -7.57 9.05 -17.10
N ALA A 315 -7.97 10.22 -17.58
CA ALA A 315 -7.24 11.46 -17.39
C ALA A 315 -8.06 12.38 -16.46
N PRO A 316 -7.62 12.66 -15.23
CA PRO A 316 -8.40 13.39 -14.23
C PRO A 316 -8.89 14.79 -14.67
N GLN A 317 -8.33 15.35 -15.73
CA GLN A 317 -8.59 16.72 -16.18
C GLN A 317 -9.37 16.81 -17.49
N VAL A 318 -9.76 15.68 -18.10
CA VAL A 318 -10.48 15.69 -19.37
C VAL A 318 -11.90 15.17 -19.17
N PRO A 319 -12.94 16.00 -19.39
CA PRO A 319 -14.33 15.49 -19.44
C PRO A 319 -14.45 14.57 -20.65
N VAL A 320 -14.66 13.28 -20.45
CA VAL A 320 -14.66 12.31 -21.54
C VAL A 320 -15.89 11.41 -21.53
N ALA A 321 -16.35 11.09 -22.73
CA ALA A 321 -17.52 10.28 -23.02
C ALA A 321 -17.14 8.79 -23.20
N GLY A 322 -16.58 8.14 -22.18
CA GLY A 322 -16.40 6.69 -22.14
C GLY A 322 -17.35 6.02 -21.15
N ALA A 323 -17.51 4.70 -21.19
CA ALA A 323 -18.32 3.95 -20.24
C ALA A 323 -17.81 4.09 -18.79
N GLY A 324 -16.48 4.30 -18.61
CA GLY A 324 -15.80 4.57 -17.34
C GLY A 324 -15.42 6.04 -17.16
N GLY A 325 -15.78 6.94 -18.09
CA GLY A 325 -15.38 8.35 -18.05
C GLY A 325 -13.93 8.59 -18.46
N GLY A 326 -13.30 7.63 -19.15
CA GLY A 326 -11.94 7.72 -19.68
C GLY A 326 -11.89 7.97 -21.18
N ILE A 327 -10.67 8.15 -21.72
CA ILE A 327 -10.41 8.25 -23.16
C ILE A 327 -10.32 6.83 -23.73
N PRO A 328 -11.20 6.43 -24.67
CA PRO A 328 -11.12 5.12 -25.30
C PRO A 328 -9.79 4.94 -26.05
N VAL A 329 -9.13 3.80 -25.80
CA VAL A 329 -7.89 3.38 -26.49
C VAL A 329 -8.08 2.09 -27.29
N ALA A 330 -9.29 1.53 -27.25
CA ALA A 330 -9.71 0.37 -28.02
C ALA A 330 -11.07 0.64 -28.68
N PRO A 331 -11.46 -0.12 -29.74
CA PRO A 331 -12.78 0.00 -30.35
C PRO A 331 -13.90 -0.25 -29.33
N LEU A 332 -15.03 0.45 -29.49
CA LEU A 332 -16.20 0.27 -28.65
C LEU A 332 -16.67 -1.20 -28.71
N GLY A 333 -17.02 -1.77 -27.55
CA GLY A 333 -17.43 -3.16 -27.43
C GLY A 333 -16.29 -4.19 -27.38
N THR A 334 -15.02 -3.74 -27.35
CA THR A 334 -13.88 -4.65 -27.13
C THR A 334 -14.02 -5.33 -25.78
N GLN A 335 -13.96 -6.67 -25.78
CA GLN A 335 -13.87 -7.44 -24.54
C GLN A 335 -12.46 -7.33 -23.96
N ALA A 336 -12.34 -7.16 -22.65
CA ALA A 336 -11.07 -7.07 -21.96
C ALA A 336 -10.98 -8.13 -20.86
N TYR A 337 -9.82 -8.73 -20.72
CA TYR A 337 -9.43 -9.55 -19.58
C TYR A 337 -8.71 -8.65 -18.57
N ASN A 338 -9.28 -8.48 -17.37
CA ASN A 338 -8.79 -7.52 -16.38
C ASN A 338 -8.76 -8.11 -14.95
N PRO A 339 -7.86 -9.06 -14.68
CA PRO A 339 -7.62 -9.48 -13.31
C PRO A 339 -6.93 -8.35 -12.54
N ALA A 340 -7.35 -8.10 -11.29
CA ALA A 340 -6.72 -7.08 -10.44
C ALA A 340 -5.30 -7.47 -10.02
N PHE A 341 -5.08 -8.78 -9.84
CA PHE A 341 -3.86 -9.36 -9.30
C PHE A 341 -3.39 -10.53 -10.18
N ASP A 342 -2.12 -10.87 -10.07
CA ASP A 342 -1.57 -12.18 -10.45
C ASP A 342 -0.91 -12.85 -9.22
N VAL A 343 -0.66 -14.13 -9.32
CA VAL A 343 -0.11 -14.93 -8.22
C VAL A 343 1.28 -15.41 -8.59
N THR A 344 2.27 -15.02 -7.79
CA THR A 344 3.67 -15.44 -7.92
C THR A 344 3.92 -16.61 -6.97
N PRO A 345 4.33 -17.79 -7.46
CA PRO A 345 4.63 -18.93 -6.60
C PRO A 345 5.94 -18.71 -5.82
N PRO A 346 6.10 -19.35 -4.64
CA PRO A 346 7.20 -19.07 -3.71
C PRO A 346 8.59 -19.31 -4.30
N GLU A 347 8.75 -20.25 -5.22
CA GLU A 347 10.03 -20.54 -5.88
C GLU A 347 10.56 -19.42 -6.78
N LEU A 348 9.73 -18.44 -7.14
CA LEU A 348 10.13 -17.23 -7.87
C LEU A 348 10.45 -16.06 -6.92
N VAL A 349 10.15 -16.18 -5.62
CA VAL A 349 10.39 -15.15 -4.62
C VAL A 349 11.71 -15.42 -3.90
N THR A 350 12.65 -14.49 -3.99
CA THR A 350 13.96 -14.60 -3.31
C THR A 350 13.82 -14.44 -1.80
N ALA A 351 13.01 -13.48 -1.38
CA ALA A 351 12.76 -13.20 0.04
C ALA A 351 11.43 -12.48 0.25
N ILE A 352 10.84 -12.68 1.42
CA ILE A 352 9.74 -11.87 1.96
C ILE A 352 10.29 -11.09 3.15
N VAL A 353 10.19 -9.76 3.08
CA VAL A 353 10.60 -8.83 4.12
C VAL A 353 9.35 -8.34 4.85
N THR A 354 9.36 -8.48 6.19
CA THR A 354 8.31 -8.00 7.06
C THR A 354 8.88 -7.14 8.18
N GLU A 355 8.02 -6.52 8.98
CA GLU A 355 8.42 -5.81 10.20
C GLU A 355 9.05 -6.74 11.26
N GLU A 356 8.79 -8.05 11.20
CA GLU A 356 9.31 -9.06 12.12
C GLU A 356 10.62 -9.71 11.62
N GLY A 357 11.07 -9.36 10.42
CA GLY A 357 12.31 -9.87 9.81
C GLY A 357 12.14 -10.36 8.39
N VAL A 358 13.14 -11.09 7.91
CA VAL A 358 13.25 -11.59 6.55
C VAL A 358 13.03 -13.11 6.52
N VAL A 359 12.25 -13.58 5.56
CA VAL A 359 12.09 -15.01 5.22
C VAL A 359 12.83 -15.27 3.91
N SER A 360 13.93 -16.02 3.98
CA SER A 360 14.71 -16.48 2.82
C SER A 360 15.45 -17.77 3.21
N PRO A 361 15.29 -18.89 2.50
CA PRO A 361 14.36 -19.08 1.38
C PRO A 361 12.89 -19.01 1.83
N VAL A 362 11.99 -18.73 0.88
CA VAL A 362 10.56 -18.67 1.16
C VAL A 362 10.00 -20.08 1.23
N THR A 363 9.62 -20.50 2.46
CA THR A 363 8.96 -21.79 2.72
C THR A 363 7.81 -21.59 3.69
N ALA A 364 6.83 -22.50 3.64
CA ALA A 364 5.68 -22.46 4.55
C ALA A 364 6.11 -22.49 6.03
N GLU A 365 7.09 -23.31 6.38
CA GLU A 365 7.59 -23.45 7.76
C GLU A 365 8.26 -22.16 8.25
N ALA A 366 9.10 -21.54 7.41
CA ALA A 366 9.80 -20.30 7.76
C ALA A 366 8.82 -19.14 7.92
N LEU A 367 7.81 -19.07 7.05
CA LEU A 367 6.75 -18.06 7.11
C LEU A 367 5.87 -18.25 8.35
N ALA A 368 5.44 -19.49 8.65
CA ALA A 368 4.68 -19.80 9.84
C ALA A 368 5.45 -19.46 11.13
N ALA A 369 6.75 -19.77 11.17
CA ALA A 369 7.60 -19.42 12.32
C ALA A 369 7.74 -17.91 12.53
N LEU A 370 7.79 -17.12 11.46
CA LEU A 370 7.80 -15.66 11.53
C LEU A 370 6.47 -15.12 12.08
N CYS A 371 5.34 -15.59 11.56
CA CYS A 371 4.01 -15.19 12.02
C CYS A 371 3.73 -15.58 13.50
N ALA A 372 4.29 -16.68 13.96
CA ALA A 372 4.14 -17.12 15.36
C ALA A 372 4.85 -16.16 16.34
N ARG A 373 6.00 -15.59 15.97
CA ARG A 373 6.73 -14.58 16.77
C ARG A 373 5.92 -13.31 16.95
N SER A 374 5.30 -12.82 15.88
CA SER A 374 4.46 -11.61 15.92
C SER A 374 3.29 -11.75 16.91
N ARG A 375 2.65 -12.90 16.97
CA ARG A 375 1.53 -13.15 17.91
C ARG A 375 1.97 -13.15 19.37
N GLN A 376 3.19 -13.56 19.68
CA GLN A 376 3.71 -13.58 21.06
C GLN A 376 4.03 -12.19 21.59
N VAL A 377 4.48 -11.29 20.74
CA VAL A 377 4.78 -9.89 21.11
C VAL A 377 3.50 -9.09 21.40
N THR A 378 2.39 -9.45 20.77
CA THR A 378 1.09 -8.75 20.97
C THR A 378 0.39 -9.14 22.29
N ILE A 379 0.79 -10.24 22.95
CA ILE A 379 0.17 -10.78 24.19
C ILE A 379 0.98 -10.38 25.44
N SER A 380 2.21 -9.88 25.29
CA SER A 380 3.08 -9.43 26.38
C SER A 380 2.98 -7.91 26.58
#